data_98620d88f75ea2bf3fdf25f7b41622ac
#
_entry.id   98620d88f75ea2bf3fdf25f7b41622ac
#
_cell.length_a   1.000
_cell.length_b   1.000
_cell.length_c   1.000
_cell.angle_alpha   90.00
_cell.angle_beta   90.00
_cell.angle_gamma   90.00
#
_symmetry.space_group_name_H-M   'P 1'
#
loop_
_entity.id
_entity.type
_entity.pdbx_description
1 polymer ?
#
loop_
_entity_poly.entity_id
_entity_poly.type
_entity_poly.pdbx_seq_one_letter_code
_entity_poly.pdbx_strand_id
1 'polypeptide(L)'
;MKRLNSNSIGIDQGEVVLFSDFEHDGVMWKGEGPRQARAYVMFSDSFVEPPVVRVSLSMWDMSNSANARADITYEEVTEKGFVILFRTWGDTRVARVRVNWQAIGTLQDEEAWDVD
;
A
#
# COMPACT_ATOMS: atom_id res chain seq x y z
N MET A 1 -3.90 8.18 -19.24
CA MET A 1 -5.04 8.64 -18.42
C MET A 1 -6.08 7.54 -18.35
N LYS A 2 -6.50 7.21 -17.15
CA LYS A 2 -7.57 6.23 -16.97
C LYS A 2 -8.91 6.93 -16.94
N ARG A 3 -9.87 6.41 -17.71
CA ARG A 3 -11.24 6.93 -17.73
C ARG A 3 -12.16 5.94 -17.03
N LEU A 4 -12.97 6.44 -16.10
CA LEU A 4 -13.93 5.63 -15.38
C LEU A 4 -15.29 5.84 -16.01
N ASN A 5 -15.79 4.79 -16.64
CA ASN A 5 -16.92 4.87 -17.54
C ASN A 5 -18.08 4.02 -17.04
N SER A 6 -18.52 4.29 -15.81
CA SER A 6 -19.56 3.52 -15.16
C SER A 6 -20.44 4.41 -14.31
N ASN A 7 -21.66 3.97 -14.06
CA ASN A 7 -22.58 4.60 -13.12
C ASN A 7 -22.21 4.30 -11.67
N SER A 8 -21.30 3.35 -11.45
CA SER A 8 -20.92 2.94 -10.11
C SER A 8 -19.42 3.00 -9.97
N ILE A 9 -18.93 3.94 -9.19
CA ILE A 9 -17.52 4.13 -8.91
C ILE A 9 -17.30 3.91 -7.43
N GLY A 10 -16.31 3.07 -7.09
CA GLY A 10 -15.95 2.79 -5.73
C GLY A 10 -14.65 3.44 -5.33
N ILE A 11 -14.60 3.87 -4.08
CA ILE A 11 -13.39 4.33 -3.41
C ILE A 11 -13.17 3.42 -2.22
N ASP A 12 -12.04 2.73 -2.19
CA ASP A 12 -11.64 1.95 -1.03
C ASP A 12 -10.39 2.58 -0.45
N GLN A 13 -10.21 2.44 0.87
CA GLN A 13 -9.06 3.04 1.55
C GLN A 13 -8.78 2.33 2.86
N GLY A 14 -7.56 2.47 3.34
CA GLY A 14 -7.16 1.90 4.60
C GLY A 14 -5.77 2.31 5.02
N GLU A 15 -5.35 1.75 6.14
CA GLU A 15 -4.02 1.91 6.70
C GLU A 15 -3.48 0.55 7.11
N VAL A 16 -2.16 0.42 7.05
CA VAL A 16 -1.48 -0.77 7.52
C VAL A 16 -0.12 -0.40 8.10
N VAL A 17 0.22 -0.99 9.25
CA VAL A 17 1.58 -0.96 9.78
C VAL A 17 2.34 -2.09 9.08
N LEU A 18 3.30 -1.73 8.24
CA LEU A 18 4.03 -2.74 7.45
C LEU A 18 4.94 -3.59 8.32
N PHE A 19 5.58 -2.99 9.30
CA PHE A 19 6.47 -3.68 10.22
C PHE A 19 6.71 -2.81 11.46
N SER A 20 7.15 -3.47 12.54
CA SER A 20 7.57 -2.82 13.78
C SER A 20 8.82 -3.56 14.27
N ASP A 21 9.96 -3.25 13.65
CA ASP A 21 11.20 -4.02 13.79
C ASP A 21 12.05 -3.60 14.99
N PHE A 22 11.81 -2.42 15.55
CA PHE A 22 12.54 -1.96 16.73
C PHE A 22 12.36 -2.91 17.92
N GLU A 23 11.14 -3.40 18.15
CA GLU A 23 10.79 -4.24 19.29
C GLU A 23 11.39 -5.65 19.20
N HIS A 24 11.72 -6.10 18.01
CA HIS A 24 12.13 -7.47 17.74
C HIS A 24 13.52 -7.56 17.11
N ASP A 25 14.28 -6.48 17.11
CA ASP A 25 15.58 -6.42 16.44
C ASP A 25 15.51 -6.84 14.96
N GLY A 26 14.41 -6.50 14.31
CA GLY A 26 14.17 -6.87 12.94
C GLY A 26 15.14 -6.21 11.95
N VAL A 27 15.17 -6.74 10.73
CA VAL A 27 16.14 -6.35 9.70
C VAL A 27 16.03 -4.87 9.31
N MET A 28 14.87 -4.27 9.41
CA MET A 28 14.68 -2.84 9.10
C MET A 28 15.37 -1.94 10.13
N TRP A 29 15.44 -2.40 11.36
CA TRP A 29 16.12 -1.66 12.43
C TRP A 29 17.60 -1.99 12.52
N LYS A 30 17.97 -3.27 12.45
CA LYS A 30 19.36 -3.71 12.61
C LYS A 30 20.14 -3.93 11.34
N GLY A 31 19.46 -4.17 10.22
CA GLY A 31 20.10 -4.50 8.97
C GLY A 31 20.84 -3.33 8.33
N GLU A 32 21.57 -3.64 7.28
CA GLU A 32 22.27 -2.68 6.44
C GLU A 32 22.04 -3.03 4.98
N GLY A 33 22.25 -2.04 4.11
CA GLY A 33 22.09 -2.23 2.69
C GLY A 33 20.62 -2.30 2.26
N PRO A 34 20.36 -2.83 1.06
CA PRO A 34 18.99 -2.91 0.53
C PRO A 34 18.10 -3.83 1.37
N ARG A 35 16.97 -3.31 1.79
CA ARG A 35 15.96 -4.06 2.56
C ARG A 35 14.59 -3.65 2.11
N GLN A 36 13.62 -4.57 2.14
CA GLN A 36 12.26 -4.28 1.73
C GLN A 36 11.24 -4.97 2.62
N ALA A 37 10.06 -4.39 2.68
CA ALA A 37 8.88 -4.99 3.30
C ALA A 37 7.73 -4.92 2.32
N ARG A 38 6.93 -5.98 2.26
CA ARG A 38 5.79 -6.10 1.35
C ARG A 38 4.54 -6.43 2.16
N ALA A 39 3.41 -5.88 1.75
CA ALA A 39 2.12 -6.23 2.34
C ALA A 39 1.06 -6.29 1.24
N TYR A 40 0.28 -7.37 1.22
CA TYR A 40 -0.84 -7.49 0.33
C TYR A 40 -2.07 -6.80 0.93
N VAL A 41 -2.74 -5.97 0.12
CA VAL A 41 -4.00 -5.33 0.48
C VAL A 41 -5.11 -5.95 -0.35
N MET A 42 -6.13 -6.48 0.31
CA MET A 42 -7.33 -6.98 -0.33
C MET A 42 -8.40 -5.89 -0.26
N PHE A 43 -9.01 -5.55 -1.40
CA PHE A 43 -10.10 -4.58 -1.42
C PHE A 43 -11.35 -5.14 -0.73
N SER A 44 -12.15 -4.23 -0.16
CA SER A 44 -13.41 -4.58 0.49
C SER A 44 -14.38 -5.24 -0.47
N ASP A 45 -14.32 -4.86 -1.73
CA ASP A 45 -15.13 -5.39 -2.82
C ASP A 45 -14.28 -5.40 -4.09
N SER A 46 -14.55 -6.32 -5.01
CA SER A 46 -13.81 -6.38 -6.26
C SER A 46 -14.21 -5.24 -7.19
N PHE A 47 -13.21 -4.67 -7.84
CA PHE A 47 -13.46 -3.75 -8.96
C PHE A 47 -13.68 -4.54 -10.25
N VAL A 48 -14.33 -3.93 -11.23
CA VAL A 48 -14.56 -4.56 -12.55
C VAL A 48 -13.25 -4.73 -13.30
N GLU A 49 -12.33 -3.79 -13.11
CA GLU A 49 -10.97 -3.84 -13.66
C GLU A 49 -10.00 -3.29 -12.62
N PRO A 50 -8.69 -3.46 -12.79
CA PRO A 50 -7.73 -2.95 -11.80
C PRO A 50 -7.93 -1.44 -11.58
N PRO A 51 -8.11 -1.02 -10.31
CA PRO A 51 -8.34 0.39 -10.00
C PRO A 51 -7.07 1.23 -10.06
N VAL A 52 -7.23 2.54 -9.96
CA VAL A 52 -6.13 3.47 -9.69
C VAL A 52 -5.82 3.39 -8.19
N VAL A 53 -4.55 3.24 -7.85
CA VAL A 53 -4.10 3.07 -6.46
C VAL A 53 -3.12 4.16 -6.09
N ARG A 54 -3.22 4.65 -4.87
CA ARG A 54 -2.24 5.55 -4.26
C ARG A 54 -1.81 4.99 -2.92
N VAL A 55 -0.53 5.16 -2.61
CA VAL A 55 0.04 4.82 -1.31
C VAL A 55 0.87 6.00 -0.81
N SER A 56 0.90 6.18 0.50
CA SER A 56 1.75 7.19 1.12
C SER A 56 2.12 6.76 2.54
N LEU A 57 3.29 7.19 2.98
CA LEU A 57 3.69 7.01 4.36
C LEU A 57 2.86 7.93 5.24
N SER A 58 2.15 7.37 6.20
CA SER A 58 1.40 8.14 7.19
C SER A 58 2.13 8.23 8.52
N MET A 59 3.13 7.39 8.73
CA MET A 59 4.03 7.45 9.87
C MET A 59 5.32 6.74 9.52
N TRP A 60 6.42 7.34 9.90
CA TRP A 60 7.73 6.69 9.87
C TRP A 60 8.47 7.02 11.16
N ASP A 61 9.13 6.01 11.68
CA ASP A 61 9.90 6.12 12.91
C ASP A 61 11.29 5.59 12.61
N MET A 62 12.24 6.50 12.48
CA MET A 62 13.59 6.19 12.04
C MET A 62 14.63 6.72 13.04
N SER A 63 15.79 6.06 13.09
CA SER A 63 16.90 6.55 13.89
C SER A 63 17.36 7.90 13.38
N ASN A 64 17.58 8.85 14.30
CA ASN A 64 18.13 10.16 13.98
C ASN A 64 19.67 10.14 13.90
N SER A 65 20.30 9.01 14.18
CA SER A 65 21.75 8.87 14.12
C SER A 65 22.26 8.29 12.79
N ALA A 66 21.36 8.09 11.83
CA ALA A 66 21.67 7.58 10.52
C ALA A 66 20.91 8.39 9.46
N ASN A 67 21.31 8.23 8.20
CA ASN A 67 20.60 8.89 7.11
C ASN A 67 19.22 8.26 6.92
N ALA A 68 18.21 9.08 6.64
CA ALA A 68 16.86 8.61 6.39
C ALA A 68 16.65 8.38 4.89
N ARG A 69 16.36 7.15 4.53
CA ARG A 69 16.05 6.74 3.14
C ARG A 69 14.81 5.89 3.16
N ALA A 70 13.81 6.29 2.40
CA ALA A 70 12.54 5.59 2.33
C ALA A 70 11.96 5.71 0.93
N ASP A 71 11.50 4.59 0.41
CA ASP A 71 10.79 4.53 -0.88
C ASP A 71 9.53 3.72 -0.66
N ILE A 72 8.37 4.32 -0.93
CA ILE A 72 7.08 3.64 -0.84
C ILE A 72 6.43 3.61 -2.21
N THR A 73 6.01 2.44 -2.62
CA THR A 73 5.34 2.24 -3.90
C THR A 73 4.37 1.07 -3.81
N TYR A 74 3.75 0.77 -4.92
CA TYR A 74 2.84 -0.37 -5.03
C TYR A 74 3.13 -1.14 -6.31
N GLU A 75 2.69 -2.38 -6.35
CA GLU A 75 2.80 -3.23 -7.52
C GLU A 75 1.69 -4.27 -7.55
N GLU A 76 1.56 -4.98 -8.66
CA GLU A 76 0.63 -6.09 -8.81
C GLU A 76 -0.82 -5.68 -8.53
N VAL A 77 -1.25 -4.55 -9.11
CA VAL A 77 -2.63 -4.10 -8.98
C VAL A 77 -3.54 -4.98 -9.80
N THR A 78 -4.52 -5.58 -9.12
CA THR A 78 -5.57 -6.39 -9.74
C THR A 78 -6.93 -5.84 -9.33
N GLU A 79 -8.00 -6.43 -9.83
CA GLU A 79 -9.35 -6.07 -9.42
C GLU A 79 -9.66 -6.45 -7.96
N LYS A 80 -8.83 -7.28 -7.33
CA LYS A 80 -9.05 -7.78 -5.97
C LYS A 80 -8.16 -7.17 -4.92
N GLY A 81 -7.02 -6.63 -5.33
CA GLY A 81 -6.04 -6.11 -4.38
C GLY A 81 -4.75 -5.68 -5.04
N PHE A 82 -3.77 -5.36 -4.22
CA PHE A 82 -2.45 -4.93 -4.68
C PHE A 82 -1.41 -5.16 -3.59
N VAL A 83 -0.15 -4.97 -3.93
CA VAL A 83 0.97 -5.11 -2.99
C VAL A 83 1.55 -3.73 -2.70
N ILE A 84 1.70 -3.42 -1.41
CA ILE A 84 2.48 -2.26 -0.95
C ILE A 84 3.92 -2.72 -0.80
N LEU A 85 4.86 -1.91 -1.29
CA LEU A 85 6.28 -2.19 -1.22
C LEU A 85 7.00 -1.00 -0.60
N PHE A 86 7.71 -1.25 0.50
CA PHE A 86 8.59 -0.28 1.14
C PHE A 86 10.03 -0.74 0.97
N ARG A 87 10.92 0.20 0.62
CA ARG A 87 12.35 -0.06 0.50
C ARG A 87 13.14 0.96 1.29
N THR A 88 14.23 0.49 1.88
CA THR A 88 15.26 1.34 2.44
C THR A 88 16.62 0.75 2.09
N TRP A 89 17.68 1.50 2.31
CA TRP A 89 19.04 1.06 1.95
C TRP A 89 20.08 1.80 2.75
N GLY A 90 21.34 1.37 2.61
CA GLY A 90 22.45 1.99 3.29
C GLY A 90 22.41 1.77 4.81
N ASP A 91 22.73 2.82 5.54
CA ASP A 91 22.79 2.78 6.99
C ASP A 91 21.46 3.15 7.67
N THR A 92 20.41 3.37 6.91
CA THR A 92 19.09 3.76 7.43
C THR A 92 18.56 2.69 8.37
N ARG A 93 18.04 3.13 9.53
CA ARG A 93 17.47 2.25 10.55
C ARG A 93 16.01 2.66 10.75
N VAL A 94 15.10 1.75 10.42
CA VAL A 94 13.67 2.02 10.47
C VAL A 94 13.03 1.17 11.55
N ALA A 95 12.46 1.85 12.56
CA ALA A 95 11.80 1.15 13.66
C ALA A 95 10.43 0.63 13.23
N ARG A 96 9.66 1.44 12.54
CA ARG A 96 8.31 1.09 12.09
C ARG A 96 7.81 2.06 11.03
N VAL A 97 6.87 1.59 10.22
CA VAL A 97 6.27 2.37 9.14
C VAL A 97 4.78 2.04 9.06
N ARG A 98 3.97 3.08 8.91
CA ARG A 98 2.55 2.94 8.61
C ARG A 98 2.27 3.57 7.25
N VAL A 99 1.43 2.93 6.46
CA VAL A 99 1.10 3.35 5.09
C VAL A 99 -0.40 3.53 4.97
N ASN A 100 -0.80 4.66 4.37
CA ASN A 100 -2.17 4.88 3.90
C ASN A 100 -2.26 4.44 2.45
N TRP A 101 -3.42 3.92 2.06
CA TRP A 101 -3.68 3.61 0.67
C TRP A 101 -5.10 4.00 0.29
N GLN A 102 -5.29 4.24 -0.99
CA GLN A 102 -6.59 4.54 -1.57
C GLN A 102 -6.66 3.91 -2.96
N ALA A 103 -7.81 3.37 -3.31
CA ALA A 103 -8.10 2.80 -4.62
C ALA A 103 -9.39 3.38 -5.15
N ILE A 104 -9.39 3.77 -6.42
CA ILE A 104 -10.56 4.34 -7.08
C ILE A 104 -10.77 3.59 -8.39
N GLY A 105 -11.96 3.07 -8.59
CA GLY A 105 -12.24 2.31 -9.80
C GLY A 105 -13.72 2.07 -10.04
N THR A 106 -13.98 1.33 -11.09
CA THR A 106 -15.33 0.99 -11.52
C THR A 106 -15.83 -0.24 -10.77
N LEU A 107 -17.03 -0.12 -10.21
CA LEU A 107 -17.72 -1.24 -9.58
C LEU A 107 -18.76 -1.85 -10.53
N GLN A 108 -19.17 -3.07 -10.21
CA GLN A 108 -20.29 -3.71 -10.88
C GLN A 108 -21.54 -2.83 -10.69
N ASP A 109 -22.25 -2.57 -11.77
CA ASP A 109 -23.50 -1.83 -11.71
C ASP A 109 -24.57 -2.71 -11.06
N GLU A 110 -25.01 -2.32 -9.85
CA GLU A 110 -26.01 -3.09 -9.11
C GLU A 110 -27.35 -3.16 -9.82
N GLU A 111 -27.68 -2.15 -10.61
CA GLU A 111 -28.95 -2.14 -11.38
C GLU A 111 -28.98 -3.28 -12.40
N ALA A 112 -27.82 -3.72 -12.88
CA ALA A 112 -27.75 -4.84 -13.82
C ALA A 112 -28.20 -6.17 -13.20
N TRP A 113 -28.17 -6.28 -11.87
CA TRP A 113 -28.60 -7.49 -11.16
C TRP A 113 -30.11 -7.57 -10.97
N ASP A 114 -30.80 -6.43 -11.05
CA ASP A 114 -32.23 -6.33 -10.79
C ASP A 114 -33.05 -6.40 -12.08
N VAL A 115 -32.41 -6.68 -13.19
CA VAL A 115 -33.07 -6.73 -14.51
C VAL A 115 -33.56 -8.14 -14.76
N ASP A 116 -34.69 -8.48 -14.22
CA ASP A 116 -35.37 -9.73 -14.53
C ASP A 116 -36.84 -9.52 -14.68
#